data_f045780254acd94771a615d5c67856eb
#
_entry.id   f045780254acd94771a615d5c67856eb
#
_cell.length_a   1.000
_cell.length_b   1.000
_cell.length_c   1.000
_cell.angle_alpha   90.00
_cell.angle_beta   90.00
_cell.angle_gamma   90.00
#
_symmetry.space_group_name_H-M   'P 1'
#
loop_
_entity.id
_entity.type
_entity.pdbx_description
1 polymer ?
#
loop_
_entity_poly.entity_id
_entity_poly.type
_entity_poly.pdbx_seq_one_letter_code
_entity_poly.pdbx_strand_id
1 'polypeptide(L)'
;MIPVQGVSGKTIAVLGLGRSGLATVVALQEGGADVVVWDDSPTAEDKANDAGATLRDLTKQGAFDGVDTLITSPGIPHLYPEPHPAIARAMTEGCPVDNDIGLFFRSFATSQWDNFETMPKVIAVTGSNGKSTTSALIHHILEEAGRPTQLAGNIGRGVLDIDEAHDGEVIVLELSSYQTDLARALTPDVAVFTNLTPDHLDRHGGFGGYFAAKRRLFAEGGPDRAVIGVDEVEGRYIANQLTEGPNDDRVLRVSSGQKLSGPGWSVFARKGFLSEYRKGRQVASIDLREIKGLPGVHNHQNTCAAFAACRSLGIGPRVIEQALHSFQGLPHRSQLIAERDGVLFVNDSKATNVDSAAKALAAFKNVRWICGSIR
;
A
#
# COMPACT_ATOMS: atom_id res chain seq x y z
N MET A 1 14.91 -8.22 9.02
CA MET A 1 15.09 -6.83 8.53
C MET A 1 15.74 -6.87 7.16
N ILE A 2 15.41 -5.93 6.29
CA ILE A 2 16.00 -5.82 4.94
C ILE A 2 17.17 -4.85 4.97
N PRO A 3 18.43 -5.31 4.91
CA PRO A 3 19.59 -4.43 4.83
C PRO A 3 19.56 -3.62 3.54
N VAL A 4 19.79 -2.30 3.63
CA VAL A 4 19.76 -1.44 2.44
C VAL A 4 21.00 -1.68 1.58
N GLN A 5 20.80 -1.96 0.30
CA GLN A 5 21.88 -2.26 -0.62
C GLN A 5 22.48 -1.00 -1.27
N GLY A 6 23.78 -1.06 -1.57
CA GLY A 6 24.50 -0.01 -2.31
C GLY A 6 24.77 1.27 -1.51
N VAL A 7 24.71 1.21 -0.16
CA VAL A 7 24.95 2.35 0.74
C VAL A 7 26.23 2.23 1.57
N SER A 8 26.97 1.15 1.43
CA SER A 8 28.22 0.93 2.17
C SER A 8 29.22 2.07 1.95
N GLY A 9 29.73 2.64 3.04
CA GLY A 9 30.67 3.77 3.03
C GLY A 9 30.07 5.11 2.61
N LYS A 10 28.72 5.20 2.48
CA LYS A 10 28.00 6.47 2.21
C LYS A 10 27.43 7.05 3.48
N THR A 11 27.31 8.38 3.51
CA THR A 11 26.60 9.07 4.58
C THR A 11 25.16 9.32 4.14
N ILE A 12 24.20 8.78 4.89
CA ILE A 12 22.77 8.90 4.61
C ILE A 12 22.10 9.69 5.74
N ALA A 13 21.35 10.72 5.38
CA ALA A 13 20.56 11.46 6.35
C ALA A 13 19.15 10.86 6.48
N VAL A 14 18.63 10.76 7.70
CA VAL A 14 17.24 10.33 7.97
C VAL A 14 16.50 11.43 8.70
N LEU A 15 15.36 11.86 8.13
CA LEU A 15 14.48 12.86 8.70
C LEU A 15 13.20 12.21 9.24
N GLY A 16 12.99 12.37 10.54
CA GLY A 16 11.87 11.79 11.28
C GLY A 16 12.25 10.45 11.93
N LEU A 17 12.23 10.43 13.28
CA LEU A 17 12.56 9.27 14.11
C LEU A 17 11.30 8.63 14.73
N GLY A 18 10.24 8.54 13.92
CA GLY A 18 9.10 7.68 14.17
C GLY A 18 9.42 6.20 13.87
N ARG A 19 8.39 5.32 13.92
CA ARG A 19 8.56 3.88 13.71
C ARG A 19 9.28 3.54 12.39
N SER A 20 8.88 4.13 11.26
CA SER A 20 9.52 3.84 9.98
C SER A 20 10.92 4.45 9.88
N GLY A 21 11.14 5.65 10.45
CA GLY A 21 12.46 6.28 10.46
C GLY A 21 13.49 5.48 11.27
N LEU A 22 13.14 5.02 12.45
CA LEU A 22 14.02 4.17 13.27
C LEU A 22 14.35 2.83 12.56
N ALA A 23 13.35 2.19 11.95
CA ALA A 23 13.59 0.98 11.15
C ALA A 23 14.53 1.27 9.96
N THR A 24 14.38 2.44 9.33
CA THR A 24 15.25 2.89 8.24
C THR A 24 16.69 3.09 8.71
N VAL A 25 16.90 3.72 9.89
CA VAL A 25 18.24 3.90 10.47
C VAL A 25 18.95 2.56 10.62
N VAL A 26 18.29 1.60 11.26
CA VAL A 26 18.91 0.26 11.48
C VAL A 26 19.19 -0.45 10.15
N ALA A 27 18.25 -0.42 9.19
CA ALA A 27 18.45 -1.05 7.89
C ALA A 27 19.58 -0.43 7.05
N LEU A 28 19.82 0.88 7.20
CA LEU A 28 20.93 1.59 6.58
C LEU A 28 22.28 1.21 7.23
N GLN A 29 22.32 1.15 8.57
CA GLN A 29 23.51 0.71 9.32
C GLN A 29 23.89 -0.73 8.99
N GLU A 30 22.90 -1.64 8.92
CA GLU A 30 23.12 -3.02 8.45
C GLU A 30 23.64 -3.07 7.00
N GLY A 31 23.27 -2.11 6.17
CA GLY A 31 23.81 -1.92 4.82
C GLY A 31 25.21 -1.29 4.78
N GLY A 32 25.80 -0.93 5.93
CA GLY A 32 27.11 -0.33 6.05
C GLY A 32 27.18 1.17 5.77
N ALA A 33 26.06 1.89 5.91
CA ALA A 33 26.01 3.34 5.81
C ALA A 33 26.40 4.02 7.13
N ASP A 34 27.02 5.21 7.03
CA ASP A 34 27.08 6.16 8.13
C ASP A 34 25.77 6.96 8.18
N VAL A 35 25.06 6.92 9.32
CA VAL A 35 23.73 7.51 9.41
C VAL A 35 23.72 8.75 10.28
N VAL A 36 23.26 9.89 9.71
CA VAL A 36 22.97 11.11 10.44
C VAL A 36 21.44 11.30 10.49
N VAL A 37 20.93 11.78 11.63
CA VAL A 37 19.49 11.83 11.85
C VAL A 37 19.01 13.20 12.32
N TRP A 38 17.76 13.54 12.01
CA TRP A 38 17.06 14.70 12.56
C TRP A 38 15.57 14.41 12.78
N ASP A 39 15.04 14.95 13.85
CA ASP A 39 13.61 14.94 14.17
C ASP A 39 13.30 16.22 14.98
N ASP A 40 12.15 16.85 14.76
CA ASP A 40 11.75 18.05 15.47
C ASP A 40 11.23 17.77 16.91
N SER A 41 11.15 16.51 17.29
CA SER A 41 10.71 16.09 18.62
C SER A 41 11.77 16.46 19.68
N PRO A 42 11.35 16.91 20.88
CA PRO A 42 12.26 17.10 22.01
C PRO A 42 13.05 15.85 22.42
N THR A 43 12.58 14.65 22.02
CA THR A 43 13.24 13.36 22.28
C THR A 43 14.13 12.88 21.14
N ALA A 44 14.48 13.77 20.20
CA ALA A 44 15.30 13.43 19.04
C ALA A 44 16.68 12.91 19.43
N GLU A 45 17.31 13.53 20.42
CA GLU A 45 18.65 13.15 20.91
C GLU A 45 18.65 11.76 21.56
N ASP A 46 17.67 11.47 22.41
CA ASP A 46 17.53 10.17 23.05
C ASP A 46 17.34 9.07 22.00
N LYS A 47 16.44 9.29 21.02
CA LYS A 47 16.18 8.36 19.92
C LYS A 47 17.38 8.14 19.01
N ALA A 48 18.16 9.20 18.74
CA ALA A 48 19.37 9.10 17.95
C ALA A 48 20.44 8.25 18.67
N ASN A 49 20.62 8.50 19.96
CA ASN A 49 21.55 7.74 20.80
C ASN A 49 21.15 6.27 20.91
N ASP A 50 19.87 6.00 21.16
CA ASP A 50 19.32 4.62 21.24
C ASP A 50 19.49 3.86 19.92
N ALA A 51 19.41 4.56 18.78
CA ALA A 51 19.60 4.01 17.44
C ALA A 51 21.08 3.95 17.02
N GLY A 52 22.03 4.44 17.84
CA GLY A 52 23.46 4.50 17.49
C GLY A 52 23.76 5.40 16.29
N ALA A 53 22.94 6.45 16.07
CA ALA A 53 23.07 7.38 14.94
C ALA A 53 23.52 8.76 15.41
N THR A 54 24.17 9.53 14.53
CA THR A 54 24.64 10.88 14.84
C THR A 54 23.52 11.89 14.64
N LEU A 55 23.12 12.60 15.69
CA LEU A 55 22.17 13.72 15.58
C LEU A 55 22.85 14.90 14.86
N ARG A 56 22.21 15.41 13.80
CA ARG A 56 22.67 16.58 13.04
C ARG A 56 21.45 17.45 12.70
N ASP A 57 21.49 18.74 13.01
CA ASP A 57 20.44 19.68 12.60
C ASP A 57 20.43 19.86 11.07
N LEU A 58 19.55 19.15 10.40
CA LEU A 58 19.40 19.16 8.94
C LEU A 58 18.77 20.44 8.38
N THR A 59 18.36 21.38 9.23
CA THR A 59 17.81 22.67 8.79
C THR A 59 18.90 23.71 8.53
N LYS A 60 20.11 23.48 9.00
CA LYS A 60 21.23 24.43 8.91
C LYS A 60 21.90 24.39 7.53
N GLN A 61 22.52 25.51 7.17
CA GLN A 61 23.35 25.59 5.95
C GLN A 61 24.57 24.66 6.07
N GLY A 62 24.88 23.94 4.98
CA GLY A 62 25.96 22.95 4.92
C GLY A 62 25.65 21.64 5.64
N ALA A 63 24.40 21.45 6.11
CA ALA A 63 24.01 20.22 6.79
C ALA A 63 24.11 18.97 5.91
N PHE A 64 24.07 19.15 4.59
CA PHE A 64 24.15 18.07 3.62
C PHE A 64 25.54 17.93 2.97
N ASP A 65 26.56 18.63 3.47
CA ASP A 65 27.94 18.44 3.03
C ASP A 65 28.39 17.00 3.33
N GLY A 66 28.76 16.26 2.27
CA GLY A 66 29.13 14.85 2.35
C GLY A 66 27.97 13.87 2.55
N VAL A 67 26.71 14.32 2.47
CA VAL A 67 25.51 13.47 2.54
C VAL A 67 25.10 13.05 1.13
N ASP A 68 24.99 11.74 0.89
CA ASP A 68 24.63 11.19 -0.42
C ASP A 68 23.12 11.28 -0.71
N THR A 69 22.28 11.11 0.31
CA THR A 69 20.81 11.10 0.15
C THR A 69 20.14 11.43 1.48
N LEU A 70 19.03 12.15 1.42
CA LEU A 70 18.08 12.34 2.52
C LEU A 70 16.94 11.34 2.39
N ILE A 71 16.71 10.54 3.43
CA ILE A 71 15.51 9.67 3.55
C ILE A 71 14.54 10.30 4.53
N THR A 72 13.31 10.53 4.12
CA THR A 72 12.29 11.18 4.95
C THR A 72 11.11 10.27 5.26
N SER A 73 10.58 10.39 6.48
CA SER A 73 9.36 9.71 6.89
C SER A 73 8.13 10.22 6.12
N PRO A 74 7.17 9.36 5.74
CA PRO A 74 6.03 9.73 4.88
C PRO A 74 5.14 10.85 5.44
N GLY A 75 5.08 11.01 6.79
CA GLY A 75 4.31 12.06 7.45
C GLY A 75 4.83 13.48 7.23
N ILE A 76 6.10 13.64 6.89
CA ILE A 76 6.77 14.92 6.75
C ILE A 76 6.48 15.54 5.38
N PRO A 77 6.01 16.80 5.29
CA PRO A 77 5.75 17.46 4.02
C PRO A 77 7.02 17.61 3.17
N HIS A 78 6.98 17.13 1.92
CA HIS A 78 8.12 17.26 1.02
C HIS A 78 7.92 18.35 -0.06
N LEU A 79 6.67 18.73 -0.36
CA LEU A 79 6.32 19.81 -1.29
C LEU A 79 5.20 20.69 -0.75
N TYR A 80 4.09 20.12 -0.35
CA TYR A 80 2.89 20.84 0.02
C TYR A 80 2.48 20.60 1.50
N PRO A 81 1.85 21.61 2.15
CA PRO A 81 1.62 22.98 1.67
C PRO A 81 2.91 23.76 1.44
N GLU A 82 3.96 23.43 2.17
CA GLU A 82 5.35 23.86 2.02
C GLU A 82 6.28 22.73 2.47
N PRO A 83 7.47 22.59 1.88
CA PRO A 83 8.40 21.56 2.26
C PRO A 83 8.95 21.82 3.68
N HIS A 84 9.17 20.75 4.43
CA HIS A 84 9.88 20.84 5.70
C HIS A 84 11.25 21.52 5.51
N PRO A 85 11.72 22.39 6.44
CA PRO A 85 12.97 23.15 6.29
C PRO A 85 14.20 22.29 5.94
N ALA A 86 14.33 21.09 6.50
CA ALA A 86 15.41 20.16 6.16
C ALA A 86 15.30 19.66 4.72
N ILE A 87 14.08 19.39 4.21
CA ILE A 87 13.87 18.96 2.82
C ILE A 87 14.16 20.11 1.85
N ALA A 88 13.68 21.32 2.15
CA ALA A 88 13.99 22.51 1.37
C ALA A 88 15.51 22.77 1.32
N ARG A 89 16.22 22.53 2.41
CA ARG A 89 17.69 22.63 2.49
C ARG A 89 18.34 21.58 1.62
N ALA A 90 17.96 20.30 1.71
CA ALA A 90 18.47 19.22 0.87
C ALA A 90 18.32 19.56 -0.61
N MET A 91 17.13 20.01 -1.03
CA MET A 91 16.86 20.42 -2.42
C MET A 91 17.77 21.57 -2.86
N THR A 92 17.99 22.57 -2.01
CA THR A 92 18.85 23.72 -2.32
C THR A 92 20.32 23.31 -2.43
N GLU A 93 20.77 22.38 -1.61
CA GLU A 93 22.14 21.89 -1.59
C GLU A 93 22.37 20.72 -2.57
N GLY A 94 21.36 20.35 -3.36
CA GLY A 94 21.44 19.32 -4.39
C GLY A 94 21.48 17.88 -3.86
N CYS A 95 21.11 17.67 -2.57
CA CYS A 95 21.00 16.35 -1.98
C CYS A 95 19.71 15.66 -2.43
N PRO A 96 19.77 14.46 -3.05
CA PRO A 96 18.59 13.72 -3.43
C PRO A 96 17.72 13.36 -2.22
N VAL A 97 16.38 13.41 -2.40
CA VAL A 97 15.42 13.02 -1.36
C VAL A 97 14.69 11.76 -1.80
N ASP A 98 14.53 10.79 -0.88
CA ASP A 98 13.85 9.52 -1.08
C ASP A 98 13.12 9.11 0.22
N ASN A 99 12.51 7.94 0.26
CA ASN A 99 11.88 7.37 1.43
C ASN A 99 12.20 5.87 1.60
N ASP A 100 11.68 5.28 2.67
CA ASP A 100 11.81 3.86 3.00
C ASP A 100 11.32 2.94 1.88
N ILE A 101 10.28 3.33 1.14
CA ILE A 101 9.72 2.55 0.03
C ILE A 101 10.72 2.48 -1.14
N GLY A 102 11.35 3.60 -1.50
CA GLY A 102 12.37 3.62 -2.54
C GLY A 102 13.59 2.77 -2.15
N LEU A 103 13.99 2.81 -0.87
CA LEU A 103 15.06 1.94 -0.35
C LEU A 103 14.67 0.47 -0.42
N PHE A 104 13.45 0.12 -0.02
CA PHE A 104 12.93 -1.24 -0.08
C PHE A 104 13.01 -1.80 -1.50
N PHE A 105 12.42 -1.14 -2.50
CA PHE A 105 12.41 -1.65 -3.87
C PHE A 105 13.81 -1.79 -4.49
N ARG A 106 14.79 -1.02 -4.02
CA ARG A 106 16.17 -1.18 -4.47
C ARG A 106 16.92 -2.30 -3.75
N SER A 107 16.44 -2.75 -2.61
CA SER A 107 17.16 -3.66 -1.72
C SER A 107 16.54 -5.04 -1.61
N PHE A 108 15.21 -5.13 -1.69
CA PHE A 108 14.48 -6.39 -1.52
C PHE A 108 14.91 -7.42 -2.55
N ALA A 109 15.30 -8.61 -2.08
CA ALA A 109 15.74 -9.77 -2.86
C ALA A 109 16.94 -9.54 -3.78
N THR A 110 17.58 -8.36 -3.81
CA THR A 110 18.68 -8.07 -4.74
C THR A 110 19.99 -8.75 -4.37
N SER A 111 20.30 -8.86 -3.08
CA SER A 111 21.55 -9.49 -2.61
C SER A 111 21.52 -11.02 -2.64
N GLN A 112 20.34 -11.60 -2.77
CA GLN A 112 20.11 -13.05 -2.70
C GLN A 112 19.55 -13.62 -4.00
N TRP A 113 19.65 -12.86 -5.09
CA TRP A 113 19.03 -13.21 -6.38
C TRP A 113 19.34 -14.64 -6.83
N ASP A 114 20.60 -15.06 -6.72
CA ASP A 114 21.03 -16.40 -7.14
C ASP A 114 20.62 -17.53 -6.17
N ASN A 115 20.05 -17.20 -5.02
CA ASN A 115 19.70 -18.18 -3.98
C ASN A 115 18.24 -18.69 -4.09
N PHE A 116 17.42 -18.08 -4.95
CA PHE A 116 16.03 -18.45 -5.07
C PHE A 116 15.78 -19.42 -6.24
N GLU A 117 15.10 -20.53 -5.98
CA GLU A 117 14.50 -21.37 -7.03
C GLU A 117 13.29 -20.69 -7.65
N THR A 118 12.49 -20.02 -6.80
CA THR A 118 11.34 -19.21 -7.19
C THR A 118 11.50 -17.82 -6.63
N MET A 119 11.62 -16.83 -7.51
CA MET A 119 11.79 -15.43 -7.09
C MET A 119 10.65 -14.95 -6.20
N PRO A 120 10.97 -14.30 -5.07
CA PRO A 120 9.99 -13.58 -4.27
C PRO A 120 9.28 -12.49 -5.09
N LYS A 121 8.02 -12.21 -4.77
CA LYS A 121 7.21 -11.23 -5.47
C LYS A 121 6.65 -10.17 -4.54
N VAL A 122 6.41 -8.98 -5.08
CA VAL A 122 5.84 -7.86 -4.35
C VAL A 122 4.48 -7.48 -4.96
N ILE A 123 3.43 -7.51 -4.13
CA ILE A 123 2.13 -6.93 -4.44
C ILE A 123 2.03 -5.59 -3.72
N ALA A 124 1.84 -4.49 -4.44
CA ALA A 124 1.65 -3.18 -3.86
C ALA A 124 0.22 -2.67 -4.07
N VAL A 125 -0.46 -2.27 -3.00
CA VAL A 125 -1.85 -1.83 -3.00
C VAL A 125 -1.93 -0.35 -2.67
N THR A 126 -2.54 0.43 -3.57
CA THR A 126 -2.83 1.86 -3.36
C THR A 126 -4.28 2.19 -3.73
N GLY A 127 -4.68 3.42 -3.48
CA GLY A 127 -6.03 3.97 -3.70
C GLY A 127 -6.44 4.90 -2.57
N SER A 128 -7.64 5.45 -2.61
CA SER A 128 -8.16 6.26 -1.50
C SER A 128 -8.72 5.37 -0.40
N ASN A 129 -9.67 4.53 -0.69
CA ASN A 129 -10.36 3.67 0.25
C ASN A 129 -10.16 2.18 -0.06
N GLY A 130 -10.28 1.33 0.95
CA GLY A 130 -10.21 -0.12 0.81
C GLY A 130 -8.81 -0.73 0.79
N LYS A 131 -7.73 0.06 0.77
CA LYS A 131 -6.33 -0.42 0.76
C LYS A 131 -6.06 -1.48 1.82
N SER A 132 -6.28 -1.16 3.08
CA SER A 132 -5.97 -2.06 4.20
C SER A 132 -6.76 -3.36 4.15
N THR A 133 -8.06 -3.27 3.84
CA THR A 133 -8.90 -4.47 3.68
C THR A 133 -8.40 -5.33 2.51
N THR A 134 -8.07 -4.71 1.37
CA THR A 134 -7.56 -5.42 0.19
C THR A 134 -6.21 -6.07 0.49
N SER A 135 -5.26 -5.34 1.10
CA SER A 135 -3.93 -5.86 1.44
C SER A 135 -4.01 -7.00 2.45
N ALA A 136 -4.78 -6.84 3.52
CA ALA A 136 -4.96 -7.89 4.52
C ALA A 136 -5.68 -9.12 3.95
N LEU A 137 -6.64 -8.92 3.05
CA LEU A 137 -7.34 -10.02 2.39
C LEU A 137 -6.42 -10.77 1.42
N ILE A 138 -5.56 -10.07 0.67
CA ILE A 138 -4.53 -10.70 -0.18
C ILE A 138 -3.59 -11.53 0.68
N HIS A 139 -3.07 -10.97 1.75
CA HIS A 139 -2.18 -11.67 2.68
C HIS A 139 -2.85 -12.94 3.24
N HIS A 140 -4.07 -12.83 3.76
CA HIS A 140 -4.83 -13.96 4.27
C HIS A 140 -5.07 -15.06 3.21
N ILE A 141 -5.41 -14.68 1.97
CA ILE A 141 -5.58 -15.65 0.88
C ILE A 141 -4.28 -16.38 0.57
N LEU A 142 -3.14 -15.69 0.62
CA LEU A 142 -1.82 -16.29 0.40
C LEU A 142 -1.44 -17.27 1.52
N GLU A 143 -1.71 -16.90 2.79
CA GLU A 143 -1.52 -17.80 3.94
C GLU A 143 -2.36 -19.07 3.81
N GLU A 144 -3.66 -18.94 3.53
CA GLU A 144 -4.57 -20.07 3.31
C GLU A 144 -4.20 -20.93 2.09
N ALA A 145 -3.53 -20.34 1.09
CA ALA A 145 -2.98 -21.04 -0.04
C ALA A 145 -1.62 -21.72 0.24
N GLY A 146 -1.10 -21.63 1.47
CA GLY A 146 0.20 -22.19 1.87
C GLY A 146 1.40 -21.46 1.23
N ARG A 147 1.24 -20.20 0.80
CA ARG A 147 2.32 -19.36 0.27
C ARG A 147 2.99 -18.57 1.39
N PRO A 148 4.32 -18.63 1.55
CA PRO A 148 5.02 -17.73 2.43
C PRO A 148 4.67 -16.27 2.08
N THR A 149 4.34 -15.46 3.08
CA THR A 149 3.91 -14.07 2.83
C THR A 149 4.12 -13.19 4.04
N GLN A 150 4.41 -11.91 3.82
CA GLN A 150 4.50 -10.88 4.85
C GLN A 150 3.66 -9.66 4.43
N LEU A 151 3.07 -8.98 5.42
CA LEU A 151 2.27 -7.77 5.23
C LEU A 151 3.00 -6.56 5.82
N ALA A 152 3.22 -5.53 5.01
CA ALA A 152 3.99 -4.36 5.41
C ALA A 152 3.50 -3.04 4.79
N GLY A 153 4.13 -1.94 5.18
CA GLY A 153 3.87 -0.61 4.67
C GLY A 153 3.04 0.24 5.63
N ASN A 154 1.94 0.80 5.15
CA ASN A 154 1.06 1.66 5.95
C ASN A 154 0.24 0.86 7.00
N ILE A 155 0.16 -0.46 6.84
CA ILE A 155 -0.33 -1.44 7.84
C ILE A 155 0.72 -2.53 8.05
N GLY A 156 0.60 -3.27 9.14
CA GLY A 156 1.56 -4.31 9.46
C GLY A 156 2.90 -3.74 9.94
N ARG A 157 3.99 -4.30 9.44
CA ARG A 157 5.37 -3.90 9.75
C ARG A 157 5.84 -2.76 8.84
N GLY A 158 6.89 -2.03 9.23
CA GLY A 158 7.62 -1.14 8.34
C GLY A 158 8.25 -1.93 7.20
N VAL A 159 8.36 -1.34 6.00
CA VAL A 159 8.83 -2.08 4.81
C VAL A 159 10.26 -2.59 4.92
N LEU A 160 11.12 -1.91 5.66
CA LEU A 160 12.49 -2.33 5.93
C LEU A 160 12.62 -3.21 7.19
N ASP A 161 11.54 -3.29 8.00
CA ASP A 161 11.49 -4.08 9.25
C ASP A 161 10.96 -5.51 9.04
N ILE A 162 10.61 -5.90 7.82
CA ILE A 162 10.21 -7.28 7.50
C ILE A 162 11.42 -8.21 7.47
N ASP A 163 11.14 -9.51 7.53
CA ASP A 163 12.20 -10.51 7.47
C ASP A 163 12.79 -10.59 6.05
N GLU A 164 13.99 -11.14 5.93
CA GLU A 164 14.60 -11.41 4.64
C GLU A 164 13.69 -12.32 3.80
N ALA A 165 13.79 -12.17 2.48
CA ALA A 165 12.95 -12.90 1.56
C ALA A 165 13.22 -14.42 1.61
N HIS A 166 12.15 -15.20 1.53
CA HIS A 166 12.19 -16.65 1.35
C HIS A 166 11.81 -17.06 -0.08
N ASP A 167 12.17 -18.27 -0.46
CA ASP A 167 11.87 -18.83 -1.79
C ASP A 167 10.36 -18.79 -2.10
N GLY A 168 9.99 -18.19 -3.22
CA GLY A 168 8.60 -18.06 -3.64
C GLY A 168 7.70 -17.19 -2.76
N GLU A 169 8.26 -16.44 -1.80
CA GLU A 169 7.51 -15.58 -0.90
C GLU A 169 6.81 -14.43 -1.63
N VAL A 170 5.69 -13.98 -1.08
CA VAL A 170 4.95 -12.82 -1.60
C VAL A 170 4.83 -11.75 -0.53
N ILE A 171 5.46 -10.61 -0.74
CA ILE A 171 5.33 -9.45 0.13
C ILE A 171 4.13 -8.62 -0.31
N VAL A 172 3.21 -8.36 0.62
CA VAL A 172 2.04 -7.51 0.39
C VAL A 172 2.28 -6.14 1.03
N LEU A 173 2.33 -5.09 0.23
CA LEU A 173 2.56 -3.72 0.67
C LEU A 173 1.29 -2.89 0.56
N GLU A 174 0.85 -2.28 1.66
CA GLU A 174 -0.09 -1.16 1.59
C GLU A 174 0.67 0.15 1.44
N LEU A 175 0.43 0.89 0.35
CA LEU A 175 1.12 2.15 0.07
C LEU A 175 0.15 3.35 0.06
N SER A 176 0.47 4.35 0.88
CA SER A 176 -0.18 5.65 0.87
C SER A 176 0.31 6.51 -0.30
N SER A 177 -0.44 7.59 -0.62
CA SER A 177 0.00 8.57 -1.62
C SER A 177 1.30 9.28 -1.21
N TYR A 178 1.53 9.51 0.07
CA TYR A 178 2.77 10.11 0.58
C TYR A 178 3.99 9.24 0.30
N GLN A 179 3.83 7.92 0.44
CA GLN A 179 4.89 6.95 0.17
C GLN A 179 5.19 6.83 -1.32
N THR A 180 4.15 6.74 -2.15
CA THR A 180 4.35 6.62 -3.61
C THR A 180 4.83 7.91 -4.25
N ASP A 181 4.47 9.08 -3.70
CA ASP A 181 4.84 10.38 -4.25
C ASP A 181 6.36 10.63 -4.23
N LEU A 182 7.01 10.24 -3.16
CA LEU A 182 8.42 10.52 -2.94
C LEU A 182 9.36 9.37 -3.35
N ALA A 183 8.89 8.12 -3.30
CA ALA A 183 9.72 6.95 -3.59
C ALA A 183 10.40 7.04 -4.97
N ARG A 184 11.72 6.89 -5.01
CA ARG A 184 12.51 6.96 -6.27
C ARG A 184 12.55 5.63 -7.03
N ALA A 185 12.16 4.54 -6.40
CA ALA A 185 11.97 3.24 -7.04
C ALA A 185 10.61 2.67 -6.64
N LEU A 186 9.83 2.21 -7.62
CA LEU A 186 8.51 1.58 -7.44
C LEU A 186 8.37 0.49 -8.50
N THR A 187 8.78 -0.72 -8.19
CA THR A 187 8.83 -1.84 -9.13
C THR A 187 8.13 -3.09 -8.57
N PRO A 188 6.83 -3.01 -8.21
CA PRO A 188 6.09 -4.19 -7.76
C PRO A 188 5.84 -5.15 -8.93
N ASP A 189 5.77 -6.46 -8.67
CA ASP A 189 5.31 -7.45 -9.65
C ASP A 189 3.82 -7.31 -9.94
N VAL A 190 3.03 -7.03 -8.90
CA VAL A 190 1.59 -6.76 -9.02
C VAL A 190 1.26 -5.44 -8.36
N ALA A 191 0.65 -4.52 -9.08
CA ALA A 191 0.14 -3.28 -8.53
C ALA A 191 -1.39 -3.28 -8.53
N VAL A 192 -1.97 -2.84 -7.40
CA VAL A 192 -3.42 -2.76 -7.21
C VAL A 192 -3.83 -1.32 -6.97
N PHE A 193 -4.74 -0.80 -7.80
CA PHE A 193 -5.40 0.48 -7.64
C PHE A 193 -6.87 0.24 -7.30
N THR A 194 -7.28 0.55 -6.08
CA THR A 194 -8.65 0.28 -5.64
C THR A 194 -9.65 1.30 -6.19
N ASN A 195 -9.47 2.58 -5.86
CA ASN A 195 -10.35 3.69 -6.24
C ASN A 195 -9.66 5.04 -5.97
N LEU A 196 -10.28 6.13 -6.44
CA LEU A 196 -9.83 7.49 -6.11
C LEU A 196 -11.02 8.37 -5.72
N THR A 197 -10.99 8.89 -4.51
CA THR A 197 -11.89 9.92 -4.00
C THR A 197 -11.05 11.03 -3.36
N PRO A 198 -11.49 12.30 -3.36
CA PRO A 198 -10.73 13.39 -2.77
C PRO A 198 -10.33 13.13 -1.32
N ASP A 199 -9.03 13.18 -1.05
CA ASP A 199 -8.43 13.04 0.27
C ASP A 199 -7.03 13.67 0.25
N HIS A 200 -6.57 14.23 1.38
CA HIS A 200 -5.23 14.79 1.53
C HIS A 200 -4.81 15.81 0.44
N LEU A 201 -5.76 16.59 -0.10
CA LEU A 201 -5.51 17.47 -1.24
C LEU A 201 -4.51 18.60 -0.93
N ASP A 202 -4.48 19.05 0.31
CA ASP A 202 -3.53 20.02 0.84
C ASP A 202 -2.06 19.55 0.75
N ARG A 203 -1.83 18.23 0.90
CA ARG A 203 -0.50 17.62 0.87
C ARG A 203 0.01 17.29 -0.54
N HIS A 204 -0.84 17.41 -1.56
CA HIS A 204 -0.53 17.08 -2.96
C HIS A 204 -0.75 18.24 -3.93
N GLY A 205 -1.04 19.45 -3.43
CA GLY A 205 -1.35 20.59 -4.30
C GLY A 205 -2.64 20.40 -5.09
N GLY A 206 -3.60 19.61 -4.56
CA GLY A 206 -4.90 19.36 -5.15
C GLY A 206 -5.11 17.94 -5.68
N PHE A 207 -6.27 17.71 -6.31
CA PHE A 207 -6.69 16.38 -6.78
C PHE A 207 -5.78 15.79 -7.86
N GLY A 208 -5.28 16.63 -8.77
CA GLY A 208 -4.35 16.21 -9.83
C GLY A 208 -3.03 15.66 -9.27
N GLY A 209 -2.44 16.32 -8.28
CA GLY A 209 -1.23 15.85 -7.60
C GLY A 209 -1.47 14.57 -6.80
N TYR A 210 -2.61 14.48 -6.11
CA TYR A 210 -3.00 13.27 -5.40
C TYR A 210 -3.15 12.05 -6.33
N PHE A 211 -3.77 12.24 -7.50
CA PHE A 211 -3.85 11.21 -8.54
C PHE A 211 -2.47 10.85 -9.08
N ALA A 212 -1.65 11.86 -9.41
CA ALA A 212 -0.30 11.66 -9.93
C ALA A 212 0.57 10.84 -8.98
N ALA A 213 0.52 11.15 -7.67
CA ALA A 213 1.25 10.41 -6.64
C ALA A 213 0.92 8.91 -6.65
N LYS A 214 -0.36 8.54 -6.71
CA LYS A 214 -0.77 7.12 -6.75
C LYS A 214 -0.49 6.46 -8.09
N ARG A 215 -0.61 7.21 -9.20
CA ARG A 215 -0.34 6.70 -10.55
C ARG A 215 1.12 6.29 -10.73
N ARG A 216 2.05 6.85 -9.95
CA ARG A 216 3.47 6.49 -10.01
C ARG A 216 3.73 4.99 -9.85
N LEU A 217 2.90 4.29 -9.08
CA LEU A 217 3.00 2.84 -8.91
C LEU A 217 2.82 2.05 -10.23
N PHE A 218 2.25 2.67 -11.24
CA PHE A 218 1.95 2.11 -12.56
C PHE A 218 2.76 2.75 -13.69
N ALA A 219 3.62 3.71 -13.36
CA ALA A 219 4.49 4.40 -14.32
C ALA A 219 5.83 3.64 -14.46
N GLU A 220 6.89 4.29 -14.64
CA GLU A 220 8.28 3.88 -14.82
C GLU A 220 8.60 2.43 -14.42
N GLY A 221 8.80 1.56 -15.40
CA GLY A 221 9.09 0.15 -15.18
C GLY A 221 7.89 -0.73 -14.81
N GLY A 222 6.75 -0.14 -14.61
CA GLY A 222 5.42 -0.71 -14.35
C GLY A 222 5.32 -2.17 -13.84
N PRO A 223 4.22 -2.56 -13.25
CA PRO A 223 4.04 -3.93 -12.75
C PRO A 223 3.88 -4.94 -13.90
N ASP A 224 4.27 -6.19 -13.68
CA ASP A 224 3.94 -7.32 -14.58
C ASP A 224 2.43 -7.48 -14.71
N ARG A 225 1.70 -7.20 -13.63
CA ARG A 225 0.24 -7.24 -13.55
C ARG A 225 -0.32 -6.02 -12.85
N ALA A 226 -1.29 -5.37 -13.49
CA ALA A 226 -2.01 -4.21 -12.94
C ALA A 226 -3.47 -4.57 -12.67
N VAL A 227 -3.88 -4.54 -11.40
CA VAL A 227 -5.27 -4.75 -10.97
C VAL A 227 -5.90 -3.38 -10.73
N ILE A 228 -6.84 -2.98 -11.56
CA ILE A 228 -7.36 -1.60 -11.59
C ILE A 228 -8.87 -1.57 -11.35
N GLY A 229 -9.29 -0.89 -10.28
CA GLY A 229 -10.69 -0.51 -10.06
C GLY A 229 -11.13 0.51 -11.12
N VAL A 230 -12.17 0.17 -11.91
CA VAL A 230 -12.60 0.99 -13.07
C VAL A 230 -13.97 1.63 -12.87
N ASP A 231 -14.45 1.68 -11.64
CA ASP A 231 -15.73 2.34 -11.34
C ASP A 231 -15.63 3.87 -11.53
N GLU A 232 -14.48 4.48 -11.18
CA GLU A 232 -14.18 5.90 -11.37
C GLU A 232 -13.40 6.17 -12.68
N VAL A 233 -13.36 7.44 -13.11
CA VAL A 233 -12.72 7.84 -14.38
C VAL A 233 -11.21 7.68 -14.34
N GLU A 234 -10.59 7.91 -13.20
CA GLU A 234 -9.14 7.81 -13.00
C GLU A 234 -8.64 6.37 -13.17
N GLY A 235 -9.37 5.41 -12.59
CA GLY A 235 -9.07 3.99 -12.78
C GLY A 235 -9.21 3.54 -14.24
N ARG A 236 -10.29 3.99 -14.92
CA ARG A 236 -10.46 3.74 -16.36
C ARG A 236 -9.30 4.34 -17.17
N TYR A 237 -8.86 5.55 -16.81
CA TYR A 237 -7.73 6.20 -17.46
C TYR A 237 -6.44 5.36 -17.30
N ILE A 238 -6.09 4.94 -16.08
CA ILE A 238 -4.91 4.10 -15.81
C ILE A 238 -5.01 2.79 -16.61
N ALA A 239 -6.15 2.09 -16.51
CA ALA A 239 -6.35 0.83 -17.19
C ALA A 239 -6.19 0.94 -18.71
N ASN A 240 -6.70 2.03 -19.31
CA ASN A 240 -6.60 2.25 -20.75
C ASN A 240 -5.18 2.63 -21.19
N GLN A 241 -4.44 3.39 -20.36
CA GLN A 241 -3.04 3.74 -20.64
C GLN A 241 -2.11 2.51 -20.63
N LEU A 242 -2.39 1.54 -19.75
CA LEU A 242 -1.58 0.33 -19.59
C LEU A 242 -1.93 -0.78 -20.59
N THR A 243 -3.12 -0.72 -21.20
CA THR A 243 -3.59 -1.78 -22.11
C THR A 243 -3.02 -1.59 -23.50
N GLU A 244 -2.24 -2.54 -23.99
CA GLU A 244 -1.61 -2.51 -25.31
C GLU A 244 -2.50 -3.09 -26.42
N GLY A 245 -3.53 -3.85 -26.07
CA GLY A 245 -4.44 -4.45 -27.04
C GLY A 245 -5.60 -5.22 -26.41
N PRO A 246 -6.56 -5.68 -27.21
CA PRO A 246 -7.80 -6.28 -26.71
C PRO A 246 -7.60 -7.59 -25.93
N ASN A 247 -6.49 -8.30 -26.15
CA ASN A 247 -6.17 -9.55 -25.47
C ASN A 247 -5.04 -9.38 -24.43
N ASP A 248 -4.72 -8.16 -24.05
CA ASP A 248 -3.71 -7.88 -23.04
C ASP A 248 -4.20 -8.35 -21.66
N ASP A 249 -3.58 -9.40 -21.15
CA ASP A 249 -3.86 -10.00 -19.83
C ASP A 249 -3.08 -9.30 -18.71
N ARG A 250 -2.23 -8.31 -19.01
CA ARG A 250 -1.45 -7.56 -18.01
C ARG A 250 -2.36 -6.71 -17.12
N VAL A 251 -3.45 -6.17 -17.69
CA VAL A 251 -4.42 -5.33 -16.98
C VAL A 251 -5.66 -6.14 -16.61
N LEU A 252 -5.88 -6.30 -15.30
CA LEU A 252 -7.08 -6.90 -14.72
C LEU A 252 -8.02 -5.78 -14.28
N ARG A 253 -9.14 -5.61 -14.97
CA ARG A 253 -10.16 -4.61 -14.62
C ARG A 253 -11.08 -5.12 -13.53
N VAL A 254 -11.30 -4.32 -12.51
CA VAL A 254 -12.14 -4.66 -11.36
C VAL A 254 -13.29 -3.66 -11.23
N SER A 255 -14.52 -4.14 -10.97
CA SER A 255 -15.69 -3.30 -10.70
C SER A 255 -16.62 -3.93 -9.67
N SER A 256 -17.24 -3.07 -8.86
CA SER A 256 -18.40 -3.46 -8.02
C SER A 256 -19.70 -2.82 -8.47
N GLY A 257 -19.65 -1.91 -9.43
CA GLY A 257 -20.81 -1.17 -9.94
C GLY A 257 -21.38 -1.73 -11.23
N GLN A 258 -20.57 -2.33 -12.10
CA GLN A 258 -20.97 -2.71 -13.44
C GLN A 258 -20.45 -4.08 -13.88
N LYS A 259 -21.15 -4.71 -14.81
CA LYS A 259 -20.65 -5.90 -15.49
C LYS A 259 -19.57 -5.48 -16.48
N LEU A 260 -18.40 -6.10 -16.36
CA LEU A 260 -17.32 -5.94 -17.31
C LEU A 260 -17.39 -7.06 -18.35
N SER A 261 -17.67 -6.70 -19.59
CA SER A 261 -17.71 -7.61 -20.72
C SER A 261 -16.73 -7.14 -21.78
N GLY A 262 -15.70 -7.92 -22.02
CA GLY A 262 -14.66 -7.58 -23.00
C GLY A 262 -13.71 -8.73 -23.18
N PRO A 263 -12.78 -8.65 -24.17
CA PRO A 263 -11.85 -9.73 -24.44
C PRO A 263 -10.75 -9.87 -23.37
N GLY A 264 -10.46 -8.82 -22.61
CA GLY A 264 -9.43 -8.81 -21.56
C GLY A 264 -9.82 -9.60 -20.31
N TRP A 265 -8.98 -9.50 -19.31
CA TRP A 265 -9.21 -10.12 -18.00
C TRP A 265 -9.96 -9.16 -17.09
N SER A 266 -11.09 -9.60 -16.54
CA SER A 266 -11.91 -8.78 -15.65
C SER A 266 -12.51 -9.59 -14.50
N VAL A 267 -12.68 -8.90 -13.37
CA VAL A 267 -13.34 -9.43 -12.16
C VAL A 267 -14.34 -8.39 -11.69
N PHE A 268 -15.59 -8.77 -11.50
CA PHE A 268 -16.59 -7.82 -11.03
C PHE A 268 -17.59 -8.48 -10.10
N ALA A 269 -18.16 -7.68 -9.19
CA ALA A 269 -19.22 -8.12 -8.32
C ALA A 269 -20.56 -7.51 -8.76
N ARG A 270 -21.58 -8.33 -8.88
CA ARG A 270 -22.95 -7.89 -9.18
C ARG A 270 -23.98 -8.76 -8.47
N LYS A 271 -24.98 -8.12 -7.83
CA LYS A 271 -26.04 -8.80 -7.09
C LYS A 271 -25.52 -9.79 -6.04
N GLY A 272 -24.36 -9.48 -5.42
CA GLY A 272 -23.74 -10.34 -4.41
C GLY A 272 -22.89 -11.49 -4.97
N PHE A 273 -22.68 -11.57 -6.30
CA PHE A 273 -21.82 -12.58 -6.90
C PHE A 273 -20.57 -11.92 -7.50
N LEU A 274 -19.40 -12.39 -7.14
CA LEU A 274 -18.15 -12.14 -7.86
C LEU A 274 -18.11 -13.03 -9.10
N SER A 275 -17.70 -12.46 -10.22
CA SER A 275 -17.51 -13.18 -11.48
C SER A 275 -16.17 -12.81 -12.10
N GLU A 276 -15.38 -13.82 -12.46
CA GLU A 276 -14.17 -13.68 -13.26
C GLU A 276 -14.45 -13.98 -14.72
N TYR A 277 -14.06 -13.07 -15.61
CA TYR A 277 -14.13 -13.25 -17.06
C TYR A 277 -12.74 -13.13 -17.66
N ARG A 278 -12.44 -14.04 -18.58
CA ARG A 278 -11.19 -14.05 -19.33
C ARG A 278 -11.48 -14.39 -20.80
N LYS A 279 -11.00 -13.56 -21.72
CA LYS A 279 -11.26 -13.70 -23.16
C LYS A 279 -12.76 -13.84 -23.48
N GLY A 280 -13.57 -13.02 -22.81
CA GLY A 280 -15.03 -12.98 -22.98
C GLY A 280 -15.80 -14.17 -22.37
N ARG A 281 -15.13 -15.10 -21.68
CA ARG A 281 -15.79 -16.26 -21.04
C ARG A 281 -15.71 -16.16 -19.53
N GLN A 282 -16.77 -16.54 -18.85
CA GLN A 282 -16.77 -16.68 -17.40
C GLN A 282 -15.95 -17.91 -17.00
N VAL A 283 -14.96 -17.72 -16.13
CA VAL A 283 -14.06 -18.78 -15.66
C VAL A 283 -14.22 -19.08 -14.18
N ALA A 284 -14.82 -18.15 -13.39
CA ALA A 284 -15.19 -18.40 -12.00
C ALA A 284 -16.39 -17.57 -11.58
N SER A 285 -17.11 -18.04 -10.55
CA SER A 285 -18.16 -17.29 -9.84
C SER A 285 -18.16 -17.68 -8.37
N ILE A 286 -18.24 -16.69 -7.47
CA ILE A 286 -18.27 -16.88 -6.01
C ILE A 286 -19.45 -16.10 -5.45
N ASP A 287 -20.21 -16.69 -4.52
CA ASP A 287 -21.27 -16.00 -3.79
C ASP A 287 -20.68 -15.22 -2.60
N LEU A 288 -20.79 -13.90 -2.64
CA LEU A 288 -20.24 -13.00 -1.61
C LEU A 288 -21.24 -12.68 -0.47
N ARG A 289 -22.50 -13.10 -0.60
CA ARG A 289 -23.56 -12.67 0.32
C ARG A 289 -23.42 -13.26 1.73
N GLU A 290 -22.74 -14.40 1.84
CA GLU A 290 -22.53 -15.11 3.10
C GLU A 290 -21.15 -14.88 3.74
N ILE A 291 -20.34 -14.00 3.16
CA ILE A 291 -19.00 -13.69 3.68
C ILE A 291 -19.09 -12.67 4.81
N LYS A 292 -19.12 -13.16 6.05
CA LYS A 292 -19.37 -12.36 7.26
C LYS A 292 -18.28 -11.33 7.55
N GLY A 293 -17.02 -11.63 7.24
CA GLY A 293 -15.86 -10.75 7.50
C GLY A 293 -15.78 -9.53 6.58
N LEU A 294 -16.61 -9.46 5.54
CA LEU A 294 -16.59 -8.42 4.51
C LEU A 294 -17.99 -7.81 4.27
N PRO A 295 -18.62 -7.20 5.31
CA PRO A 295 -19.95 -6.65 5.18
C PRO A 295 -20.00 -5.45 4.24
N GLY A 296 -21.09 -5.32 3.49
CA GLY A 296 -21.38 -4.17 2.64
C GLY A 296 -20.82 -4.23 1.21
N VAL A 297 -21.48 -3.52 0.31
CA VAL A 297 -21.17 -3.55 -1.15
C VAL A 297 -19.76 -2.99 -1.46
N HIS A 298 -19.27 -2.05 -0.65
CA HIS A 298 -17.92 -1.52 -0.82
C HIS A 298 -16.82 -2.58 -0.65
N ASN A 299 -17.07 -3.59 0.19
CA ASN A 299 -16.16 -4.72 0.33
C ASN A 299 -16.20 -5.68 -0.89
N HIS A 300 -17.22 -5.62 -1.72
CA HIS A 300 -17.22 -6.35 -2.99
C HIS A 300 -16.12 -5.87 -3.93
N GLN A 301 -15.82 -4.55 -3.97
CA GLN A 301 -14.69 -4.02 -4.75
C GLN A 301 -13.36 -4.51 -4.17
N ASN A 302 -13.18 -4.43 -2.84
CA ASN A 302 -11.99 -4.92 -2.17
C ASN A 302 -11.77 -6.43 -2.42
N THR A 303 -12.85 -7.22 -2.36
CA THR A 303 -12.81 -8.66 -2.65
C THR A 303 -12.44 -8.94 -4.09
N CYS A 304 -13.03 -8.23 -5.06
CA CYS A 304 -12.69 -8.37 -6.47
C CYS A 304 -11.21 -8.02 -6.73
N ALA A 305 -10.69 -6.97 -6.08
CA ALA A 305 -9.29 -6.57 -6.22
C ALA A 305 -8.34 -7.61 -5.62
N ALA A 306 -8.62 -8.10 -4.41
CA ALA A 306 -7.83 -9.16 -3.78
C ALA A 306 -7.89 -10.48 -4.56
N PHE A 307 -9.07 -10.88 -5.01
CA PHE A 307 -9.27 -12.04 -5.88
C PHE A 307 -8.41 -11.90 -7.14
N ALA A 308 -8.51 -10.78 -7.86
CA ALA A 308 -7.76 -10.55 -9.09
C ALA A 308 -6.23 -10.60 -8.86
N ALA A 309 -5.73 -9.97 -7.78
CA ALA A 309 -4.31 -10.01 -7.43
C ALA A 309 -3.83 -11.45 -7.16
N CYS A 310 -4.55 -12.23 -6.35
CA CYS A 310 -4.20 -13.62 -6.06
C CYS A 310 -4.32 -14.53 -7.31
N ARG A 311 -5.34 -14.29 -8.16
CA ARG A 311 -5.49 -14.99 -9.45
C ARG A 311 -4.31 -14.72 -10.40
N SER A 312 -3.76 -13.51 -10.38
CA SER A 312 -2.59 -13.15 -11.19
C SER A 312 -1.32 -13.92 -10.80
N LEU A 313 -1.25 -14.38 -9.55
CA LEU A 313 -0.20 -15.26 -9.03
C LEU A 313 -0.50 -16.77 -9.19
N GLY A 314 -1.61 -17.13 -9.85
CA GLY A 314 -1.98 -18.51 -10.13
C GLY A 314 -2.78 -19.19 -9.01
N ILE A 315 -3.20 -18.49 -7.95
CA ILE A 315 -4.04 -19.09 -6.90
C ILE A 315 -5.39 -19.51 -7.48
N GLY A 316 -5.81 -20.73 -7.21
CA GLY A 316 -7.06 -21.30 -7.73
C GLY A 316 -8.31 -20.61 -7.13
N PRO A 317 -9.41 -20.43 -7.90
CA PRO A 317 -10.60 -19.71 -7.40
C PRO A 317 -11.26 -20.40 -6.20
N ARG A 318 -11.19 -21.74 -6.09
CA ARG A 318 -11.73 -22.48 -4.92
C ARG A 318 -10.94 -22.22 -3.64
N VAL A 319 -9.61 -22.09 -3.72
CA VAL A 319 -8.76 -21.76 -2.58
C VAL A 319 -9.09 -20.34 -2.10
N ILE A 320 -9.27 -19.40 -3.04
CA ILE A 320 -9.66 -18.03 -2.71
C ILE A 320 -11.04 -18.01 -2.05
N GLU A 321 -12.02 -18.74 -2.57
CA GLU A 321 -13.36 -18.82 -2.00
C GLU A 321 -13.33 -19.33 -0.55
N GLN A 322 -12.56 -20.38 -0.26
CA GLN A 322 -12.37 -20.89 1.10
C GLN A 322 -11.75 -19.83 2.02
N ALA A 323 -10.71 -19.13 1.57
CA ALA A 323 -10.06 -18.07 2.32
C ALA A 323 -11.00 -16.86 2.55
N LEU A 324 -11.89 -16.52 1.62
CA LEU A 324 -12.91 -15.49 1.84
C LEU A 324 -13.85 -15.83 3.00
N HIS A 325 -14.21 -17.09 3.16
CA HIS A 325 -15.09 -17.54 4.27
C HIS A 325 -14.40 -17.54 5.62
N SER A 326 -13.08 -17.77 5.68
CA SER A 326 -12.29 -17.75 6.93
C SER A 326 -11.85 -16.35 7.36
N PHE A 327 -11.88 -15.36 6.47
CA PHE A 327 -11.46 -13.98 6.75
C PHE A 327 -12.39 -13.28 7.75
N GLN A 328 -11.83 -12.82 8.88
CA GLN A 328 -12.59 -12.20 9.97
C GLN A 328 -12.76 -10.67 9.85
N GLY A 329 -12.24 -10.05 8.78
CA GLY A 329 -12.16 -8.60 8.65
C GLY A 329 -10.98 -7.99 9.43
N LEU A 330 -10.96 -6.66 9.48
CA LEU A 330 -9.93 -5.91 10.20
C LEU A 330 -10.49 -5.23 11.46
N PRO A 331 -9.69 -5.14 12.53
CA PRO A 331 -10.06 -4.32 13.69
C PRO A 331 -10.39 -2.88 13.29
N HIS A 332 -11.47 -2.35 13.87
CA HIS A 332 -11.92 -0.97 13.66
C HIS A 332 -12.38 -0.63 12.23
N ARG A 333 -12.67 -1.62 11.37
CA ARG A 333 -13.21 -1.45 10.02
C ARG A 333 -14.47 -2.26 9.85
N SER A 334 -15.62 -1.61 10.04
CA SER A 334 -16.95 -2.26 10.10
C SER A 334 -16.94 -3.53 10.96
N GLN A 335 -16.12 -3.52 11.99
CA GLN A 335 -15.87 -4.67 12.86
C GLN A 335 -17.09 -4.94 13.74
N LEU A 336 -17.69 -6.11 13.62
CA LEU A 336 -18.70 -6.56 14.55
C LEU A 336 -18.06 -6.85 15.92
N ILE A 337 -18.40 -6.05 16.94
CA ILE A 337 -17.87 -6.21 18.30
C ILE A 337 -18.78 -7.13 19.11
N ALA A 338 -20.09 -6.95 18.98
CA ALA A 338 -21.08 -7.70 19.75
C ALA A 338 -22.43 -7.70 19.03
N GLU A 339 -23.24 -8.69 19.35
CA GLU A 339 -24.68 -8.73 19.07
C GLU A 339 -25.44 -8.91 20.38
N ARG A 340 -26.39 -8.03 20.66
CA ARG A 340 -27.21 -8.11 21.89
C ARG A 340 -28.64 -7.72 21.55
N ASP A 341 -29.58 -8.61 21.89
CA ASP A 341 -31.02 -8.43 21.67
C ASP A 341 -31.36 -8.02 20.21
N GLY A 342 -30.67 -8.60 19.22
CA GLY A 342 -30.83 -8.32 17.81
C GLY A 342 -30.20 -6.97 17.36
N VAL A 343 -29.47 -6.28 18.26
CA VAL A 343 -28.70 -5.08 17.95
C VAL A 343 -27.25 -5.43 17.71
N LEU A 344 -26.73 -5.05 16.54
CA LEU A 344 -25.33 -5.21 16.18
C LEU A 344 -24.52 -4.00 16.66
N PHE A 345 -23.44 -4.24 17.39
CA PHE A 345 -22.47 -3.21 17.78
C PHE A 345 -21.27 -3.28 16.83
N VAL A 346 -21.10 -2.24 16.02
CA VAL A 346 -20.08 -2.21 14.96
C VAL A 346 -19.10 -1.08 15.23
N ASN A 347 -17.80 -1.39 15.22
CA ASN A 347 -16.73 -0.42 15.33
C ASN A 347 -16.16 -0.10 13.94
N ASP A 348 -16.23 1.16 13.54
CA ASP A 348 -15.68 1.67 12.29
C ASP A 348 -14.82 2.93 12.51
N SER A 349 -14.11 2.99 13.63
CA SER A 349 -13.30 4.16 14.02
C SER A 349 -12.15 4.48 13.06
N LYS A 350 -11.84 3.60 12.12
CA LYS A 350 -10.88 3.84 11.03
C LYS A 350 -11.50 4.51 9.80
N ALA A 351 -12.82 4.80 9.78
CA ALA A 351 -13.45 5.63 8.75
C ALA A 351 -13.11 7.11 9.01
N THR A 352 -12.03 7.58 8.41
CA THR A 352 -11.44 8.91 8.67
C THR A 352 -11.83 9.97 7.63
N ASN A 353 -12.62 9.61 6.63
CA ASN A 353 -13.16 10.54 5.63
C ASN A 353 -14.66 10.29 5.38
N VAL A 354 -15.31 11.27 4.76
CA VAL A 354 -16.76 11.25 4.51
C VAL A 354 -17.21 10.07 3.66
N ASP A 355 -16.44 9.72 2.62
CA ASP A 355 -16.78 8.61 1.72
C ASP A 355 -16.72 7.25 2.44
N SER A 356 -15.71 7.02 3.27
CA SER A 356 -15.61 5.78 4.05
C SER A 356 -16.73 5.65 5.08
N ALA A 357 -17.05 6.74 5.80
CA ALA A 357 -18.16 6.74 6.76
C ALA A 357 -19.51 6.50 6.07
N ALA A 358 -19.77 7.14 4.93
CA ALA A 358 -21.01 6.94 4.17
C ALA A 358 -21.17 5.48 3.71
N LYS A 359 -20.09 4.85 3.23
CA LYS A 359 -20.10 3.44 2.81
C LYS A 359 -20.35 2.49 3.98
N ALA A 360 -19.77 2.76 5.14
CA ALA A 360 -20.01 1.96 6.35
C ALA A 360 -21.48 2.08 6.83
N LEU A 361 -22.02 3.29 6.87
CA LEU A 361 -23.42 3.52 7.25
C LEU A 361 -24.39 2.84 6.29
N ALA A 362 -24.10 2.84 4.99
CA ALA A 362 -24.91 2.18 3.96
C ALA A 362 -24.91 0.64 4.05
N ALA A 363 -23.92 0.05 4.74
CA ALA A 363 -23.82 -1.40 4.89
C ALA A 363 -24.85 -1.99 5.88
N PHE A 364 -25.45 -1.17 6.73
CA PHE A 364 -26.37 -1.60 7.78
C PHE A 364 -27.71 -0.90 7.67
N LYS A 365 -28.78 -1.57 8.13
CA LYS A 365 -30.12 -1.00 8.21
C LYS A 365 -30.37 -0.44 9.63
N ASN A 366 -31.20 0.64 9.72
CA ASN A 366 -31.62 1.21 11.01
C ASN A 366 -30.43 1.59 11.94
N VAL A 367 -29.48 2.35 11.41
CA VAL A 367 -28.24 2.69 12.11
C VAL A 367 -28.48 3.76 13.19
N ARG A 368 -27.93 3.55 14.37
CA ARG A 368 -27.66 4.59 15.38
C ARG A 368 -26.18 4.93 15.34
N TRP A 369 -25.85 6.10 14.81
CA TRP A 369 -24.47 6.50 14.62
C TRP A 369 -23.94 7.27 15.83
N ILE A 370 -22.87 6.76 16.43
CA ILE A 370 -22.10 7.45 17.47
C ILE A 370 -20.82 7.92 16.77
N CYS A 371 -20.65 9.24 16.69
CA CYS A 371 -19.48 9.85 16.05
C CYS A 371 -18.86 10.91 16.96
N GLY A 372 -17.55 11.10 16.81
CA GLY A 372 -16.79 12.11 17.49
C GLY A 372 -15.43 12.26 16.84
N SER A 373 -14.79 13.42 16.98
CA SER A 373 -13.40 13.62 16.63
C SER A 373 -12.64 14.17 17.83
N ILE A 374 -11.43 13.70 18.00
CA ILE A 374 -10.45 14.39 18.86
C ILE A 374 -9.84 15.48 17.97
N ARG A 375 -10.03 16.75 18.35
CA ARG A 375 -9.38 17.89 17.71
C ARG A 375 -7.94 17.96 18.12
#